data_61de1ab6d3640190cc809fd395abf900
#
_entry.id   61de1ab6d3640190cc809fd395abf900
#
_cell.length_a   1.000
_cell.length_b   1.000
_cell.length_c   1.000
_cell.angle_alpha   90.00
_cell.angle_beta   90.00
_cell.angle_gamma   90.00
#
_symmetry.space_group_name_H-M   'P 1'
#
loop_
_entity.id
_entity.type
_entity.pdbx_description
1 polymer ?
#
loop_
_entity_poly.entity_id
_entity_poly.type
_entity_poly.pdbx_seq_one_letter_code
_entity_poly.pdbx_strand_id
1 'polypeptide(L)'
;MISLKYLLIIFSLLFNSLSSSKDIYLKDLLKKDGIFYEKFSHTPFTGKITGLLEGTFKKGMKYGEFIKYYSDGKILSKINYFENRLNGSWLEYYRNGNLLRKKTFKDDLLEGEYIDYYSFGQILSKRSYVKNKLEGIYKEFYKNGQLHIRKNYKNNILEGEYIVYHEYEFEPVVQIKSKKYYKNGKIEGKFVGFDENGNKIKEGFYKEGKLEGVVFNYNKFGKVLSKIVYEDGLLIEAISYQ
;
A
#
# COMPACT_ATOMS: atom_id res chain seq x y z
N MET A 1 26.45 49.74 -47.87
CA MET A 1 27.39 49.61 -46.71
C MET A 1 26.57 49.36 -45.46
N ILE A 2 26.47 48.15 -45.05
CA ILE A 2 25.80 47.77 -43.79
C ILE A 2 26.76 48.15 -42.67
N SER A 3 26.36 49.04 -41.79
CA SER A 3 27.15 49.63 -40.74
C SER A 3 27.75 48.55 -39.81
N LEU A 4 29.06 48.64 -39.57
CA LEU A 4 29.84 47.75 -38.68
C LEU A 4 29.20 47.62 -37.27
N LYS A 5 28.35 48.53 -36.86
CA LYS A 5 27.59 48.50 -35.59
C LYS A 5 26.54 47.38 -35.53
N TYR A 6 25.93 47.01 -36.64
CA TYR A 6 24.93 45.93 -36.68
C TYR A 6 25.56 44.55 -36.69
N LEU A 7 26.79 44.43 -37.15
CA LEU A 7 27.52 43.14 -37.14
C LEU A 7 27.96 42.75 -35.71
N LEU A 8 28.26 43.74 -34.86
CA LEU A 8 28.63 43.50 -33.47
C LEU A 8 27.45 43.10 -32.58
N ILE A 9 26.23 43.58 -32.92
CA ILE A 9 24.99 43.23 -32.16
C ILE A 9 24.52 41.82 -32.52
N ILE A 10 24.69 41.37 -33.77
CA ILE A 10 24.35 40.00 -34.18
C ILE A 10 25.32 38.99 -33.61
N PHE A 11 26.61 39.36 -33.43
CA PHE A 11 27.60 38.46 -32.83
C PHE A 11 27.44 38.29 -31.32
N SER A 12 26.87 39.30 -30.62
CA SER A 12 26.58 39.20 -29.17
C SER A 12 25.32 38.40 -28.86
N LEU A 13 24.41 38.20 -29.82
CA LEU A 13 23.20 37.36 -29.67
C LEU A 13 23.45 35.88 -29.97
N LEU A 14 24.57 35.54 -30.63
CA LEU A 14 24.96 34.14 -30.94
C LEU A 14 25.89 33.50 -29.86
N PHE A 15 26.35 34.27 -28.87
CA PHE A 15 27.06 33.76 -27.69
C PHE A 15 26.14 33.59 -26.49
N ASN A 16 24.85 33.31 -26.69
CA ASN A 16 24.07 32.69 -25.64
C ASN A 16 24.50 31.21 -25.53
N SER A 17 25.61 31.06 -24.86
CA SER A 17 26.03 29.88 -24.08
C SER A 17 25.22 28.60 -24.36
N LEU A 18 25.83 27.71 -25.10
CA LEU A 18 25.81 26.31 -24.69
C LEU A 18 26.40 26.28 -23.27
N SER A 19 25.64 26.67 -22.29
CA SER A 19 25.85 26.34 -20.91
C SER A 19 25.67 24.83 -20.87
N SER A 20 26.77 24.09 -20.96
CA SER A 20 26.82 22.70 -20.54
C SER A 20 26.22 22.70 -19.13
N SER A 21 24.97 22.27 -19.00
CA SER A 21 24.34 22.16 -17.69
C SER A 21 25.17 21.16 -16.91
N LYS A 22 25.94 21.64 -15.94
CA LYS A 22 26.73 20.80 -15.04
C LYS A 22 25.78 19.82 -14.36
N ASP A 23 26.07 18.53 -14.47
CA ASP A 23 25.34 17.52 -13.73
C ASP A 23 25.49 17.77 -12.22
N ILE A 24 24.37 18.02 -11.56
CA ILE A 24 24.30 18.20 -10.11
C ILE A 24 23.80 16.89 -9.50
N TYR A 25 24.54 16.37 -8.53
CA TYR A 25 24.18 15.17 -7.76
C TYR A 25 23.68 15.57 -6.38
N LEU A 26 22.87 14.71 -5.74
CA LEU A 26 22.40 14.99 -4.38
C LEU A 26 23.55 15.27 -3.40
N LYS A 27 24.72 14.62 -3.57
CA LYS A 27 25.94 14.84 -2.77
C LYS A 27 26.52 16.25 -2.88
N ASP A 28 26.16 16.99 -3.94
CA ASP A 28 26.64 18.36 -4.20
C ASP A 28 25.75 19.40 -3.51
N LEU A 29 24.65 18.97 -2.91
CA LEU A 29 23.72 19.80 -2.15
C LEU A 29 23.94 19.68 -0.66
N LEU A 30 23.74 20.77 0.08
CA LEU A 30 23.66 20.85 1.52
C LEU A 30 22.22 21.13 1.93
N LYS A 31 21.74 20.45 2.98
CA LYS A 31 20.41 20.69 3.57
C LYS A 31 20.58 21.48 4.86
N LYS A 32 19.96 22.66 4.93
CA LYS A 32 19.88 23.48 6.13
C LYS A 32 18.42 23.90 6.34
N ASP A 33 17.87 23.67 7.52
CA ASP A 33 16.50 24.00 7.91
C ASP A 33 15.42 23.53 6.89
N GLY A 34 15.62 22.31 6.35
CA GLY A 34 14.71 21.73 5.37
C GLY A 34 14.92 22.19 3.92
N ILE A 35 15.74 23.20 3.69
CA ILE A 35 16.04 23.81 2.38
C ILE A 35 17.38 23.28 1.86
N PHE A 36 17.43 23.00 0.56
CA PHE A 36 18.62 22.52 -0.12
C PHE A 36 19.34 23.67 -0.84
N TYR A 37 20.65 23.70 -0.71
CA TYR A 37 21.58 24.66 -1.29
C TYR A 37 22.67 23.92 -2.06
N GLU A 38 23.15 24.45 -3.16
CA GLU A 38 24.41 23.97 -3.75
C GLU A 38 25.55 24.30 -2.80
N LYS A 39 26.56 23.42 -2.69
CA LYS A 39 27.74 23.66 -1.84
C LYS A 39 28.37 25.01 -2.17
N PHE A 40 28.74 25.75 -1.12
CA PHE A 40 29.31 27.10 -1.21
C PHE A 40 28.36 28.20 -1.77
N SER A 41 27.08 27.89 -1.92
CA SER A 41 26.06 28.89 -2.30
C SER A 41 25.21 29.30 -1.09
N HIS A 42 24.81 30.57 -1.05
CA HIS A 42 23.84 31.08 -0.08
C HIS A 42 22.44 31.16 -0.66
N THR A 43 22.28 30.86 -1.97
CA THR A 43 20.99 30.88 -2.64
C THR A 43 20.38 29.46 -2.63
N PRO A 44 19.09 29.31 -2.26
CA PRO A 44 18.39 28.02 -2.34
C PRO A 44 18.44 27.42 -3.75
N PHE A 45 18.78 26.14 -3.84
CA PHE A 45 18.97 25.45 -5.10
C PHE A 45 17.66 25.39 -5.92
N THR A 46 17.76 25.73 -7.19
CA THR A 46 16.69 25.55 -8.18
C THR A 46 17.29 24.86 -9.39
N GLY A 47 16.83 23.65 -9.70
CA GLY A 47 17.40 22.84 -10.78
C GLY A 47 17.02 21.37 -10.66
N LYS A 48 17.65 20.55 -11.51
CA LYS A 48 17.52 19.10 -11.47
C LYS A 48 18.77 18.47 -10.88
N ILE A 49 18.58 17.37 -10.17
CA ILE A 49 19.66 16.45 -9.79
C ILE A 49 19.60 15.19 -10.64
N THR A 50 20.75 14.55 -10.82
CA THR A 50 20.91 13.31 -11.59
C THR A 50 21.66 12.25 -10.79
N GLY A 51 21.82 11.04 -11.36
CA GLY A 51 22.52 9.90 -10.78
C GLY A 51 21.56 8.85 -10.22
N LEU A 52 21.91 8.20 -9.10
CA LEU A 52 21.05 7.20 -8.47
C LEU A 52 19.76 7.79 -7.83
N LEU A 53 19.67 9.11 -7.78
CA LEU A 53 18.46 9.85 -7.46
C LEU A 53 18.34 11.00 -8.44
N GLU A 54 17.23 11.06 -9.13
CA GLU A 54 16.85 12.14 -10.03
C GLU A 54 15.64 12.88 -9.48
N GLY A 55 15.57 14.20 -9.74
CA GLY A 55 14.42 14.99 -9.31
C GLY A 55 14.65 16.47 -9.48
N THR A 56 13.60 17.25 -9.27
CA THR A 56 13.61 18.71 -9.45
C THR A 56 13.45 19.41 -8.11
N PHE A 57 14.26 20.45 -7.92
CA PHE A 57 14.15 21.39 -6.81
C PHE A 57 13.72 22.76 -7.31
N LYS A 58 12.87 23.44 -6.54
CA LYS A 58 12.50 24.84 -6.70
C LYS A 58 12.73 25.57 -5.38
N LYS A 59 13.55 26.60 -5.37
CA LYS A 59 13.90 27.37 -4.15
C LYS A 59 14.30 26.45 -2.98
N GLY A 60 15.14 25.46 -3.26
CA GLY A 60 15.64 24.50 -2.26
C GLY A 60 14.63 23.43 -1.78
N MET A 61 13.45 23.37 -2.37
CA MET A 61 12.43 22.38 -2.01
C MET A 61 12.22 21.37 -3.14
N LYS A 62 11.95 20.12 -2.78
CA LYS A 62 11.60 19.06 -3.74
C LYS A 62 10.25 19.35 -4.39
N TYR A 63 10.18 19.16 -5.71
CA TYR A 63 8.98 19.38 -6.53
C TYR A 63 8.82 18.32 -7.59
N GLY A 64 7.62 17.75 -7.72
CA GLY A 64 7.30 16.76 -8.73
C GLY A 64 7.87 15.38 -8.43
N GLU A 65 8.08 14.58 -9.46
CA GLU A 65 8.54 13.22 -9.34
C GLU A 65 10.05 13.15 -9.04
N PHE A 66 10.41 12.36 -8.04
CA PHE A 66 11.77 11.92 -7.73
C PHE A 66 11.89 10.43 -8.04
N ILE A 67 12.91 10.07 -8.83
CA ILE A 67 13.17 8.69 -9.23
C ILE A 67 14.46 8.24 -8.54
N LYS A 68 14.36 7.14 -7.79
CA LYS A 68 15.52 6.48 -7.18
C LYS A 68 15.79 5.18 -7.93
N TYR A 69 17.08 4.92 -8.18
CA TYR A 69 17.53 3.74 -8.89
C TYR A 69 18.26 2.77 -7.96
N TYR A 70 18.24 1.50 -8.31
CA TYR A 70 19.18 0.50 -7.83
C TYR A 70 20.57 0.78 -8.40
N SER A 71 21.62 0.16 -7.82
CA SER A 71 23.00 0.28 -8.32
C SER A 71 23.20 -0.25 -9.75
N ASP A 72 22.28 -1.11 -10.24
CA ASP A 72 22.26 -1.66 -11.60
C ASP A 72 21.48 -0.80 -12.59
N GLY A 73 21.04 0.41 -12.19
CA GLY A 73 20.31 1.36 -13.02
C GLY A 73 18.82 1.11 -13.14
N LYS A 74 18.27 0.03 -12.56
CA LYS A 74 16.84 -0.21 -12.56
C LYS A 74 16.13 0.70 -11.56
N ILE A 75 14.88 1.06 -11.86
CA ILE A 75 14.08 1.90 -10.99
C ILE A 75 13.79 1.16 -9.67
N LEU A 76 14.14 1.77 -8.54
CA LEU A 76 13.78 1.32 -7.20
C LEU A 76 12.47 1.95 -6.74
N SER A 77 12.31 3.27 -6.95
CA SER A 77 11.08 3.96 -6.57
C SER A 77 10.86 5.25 -7.35
N LYS A 78 9.58 5.65 -7.45
CA LYS A 78 9.12 6.96 -7.94
C LYS A 78 8.27 7.60 -6.86
N ILE A 79 8.58 8.83 -6.47
CA ILE A 79 7.96 9.51 -5.33
C ILE A 79 7.61 10.92 -5.75
N ASN A 80 6.36 11.34 -5.54
CA ASN A 80 5.93 12.69 -5.83
C ASN A 80 6.02 13.60 -4.60
N TYR A 81 6.57 14.78 -4.81
CA TYR A 81 6.72 15.82 -3.79
C TYR A 81 6.08 17.14 -4.24
N PHE A 82 5.54 17.85 -3.27
CA PHE A 82 5.16 19.25 -3.38
C PHE A 82 5.75 20.00 -2.16
N GLU A 83 6.66 20.95 -2.41
CA GLU A 83 7.33 21.72 -1.35
C GLU A 83 7.93 20.86 -0.22
N ASN A 84 8.77 19.88 -0.59
CA ASN A 84 9.38 18.87 0.30
C ASN A 84 8.42 17.87 0.92
N ARG A 85 7.08 18.04 0.83
CA ARG A 85 6.09 17.10 1.36
C ARG A 85 5.75 16.03 0.35
N LEU A 86 5.50 14.82 0.82
CA LEU A 86 4.94 13.76 0.01
C LEU A 86 3.54 14.17 -0.45
N ASN A 87 3.33 14.24 -1.77
CA ASN A 87 2.05 14.63 -2.34
C ASN A 87 1.86 13.95 -3.70
N GLY A 88 0.89 13.06 -3.79
CA GLY A 88 0.68 12.20 -4.95
C GLY A 88 1.14 10.76 -4.73
N SER A 89 1.53 10.08 -5.82
CA SER A 89 1.89 8.67 -5.79
C SER A 89 3.31 8.44 -5.27
N TRP A 90 3.46 7.35 -4.54
CA TRP A 90 4.74 6.70 -4.24
C TRP A 90 4.68 5.28 -4.77
N LEU A 91 5.54 4.96 -5.76
CA LEU A 91 5.66 3.66 -6.39
C LEU A 91 7.01 3.05 -6.00
N GLU A 92 7.01 1.79 -5.58
CA GLU A 92 8.20 0.98 -5.28
C GLU A 92 8.23 -0.23 -6.22
N TYR A 93 9.41 -0.62 -6.68
CA TYR A 93 9.57 -1.67 -7.67
C TYR A 93 10.49 -2.79 -7.20
N TYR A 94 10.18 -4.00 -7.57
CA TYR A 94 11.11 -5.13 -7.49
C TYR A 94 12.27 -4.96 -8.48
N ARG A 95 13.38 -5.66 -8.26
CA ARG A 95 14.51 -5.64 -9.22
C ARG A 95 14.17 -6.17 -10.61
N ASN A 96 13.13 -7.00 -10.76
CA ASN A 96 12.64 -7.47 -12.06
C ASN A 96 11.81 -6.41 -12.81
N GLY A 97 11.59 -5.23 -12.22
CA GLY A 97 10.83 -4.12 -12.81
C GLY A 97 9.33 -4.13 -12.49
N ASN A 98 8.82 -5.20 -11.92
CA ASN A 98 7.42 -5.25 -11.50
C ASN A 98 7.18 -4.35 -10.29
N LEU A 99 5.97 -3.80 -10.19
CA LEU A 99 5.57 -2.99 -9.05
C LEU A 99 5.54 -3.85 -7.78
N LEU A 100 6.21 -3.37 -6.73
CA LEU A 100 6.19 -3.94 -5.39
C LEU A 100 5.03 -3.32 -4.59
N ARG A 101 4.88 -1.99 -4.70
CA ARG A 101 3.93 -1.24 -3.86
C ARG A 101 3.54 0.08 -4.50
N LYS A 102 2.27 0.43 -4.34
CA LYS A 102 1.71 1.74 -4.68
C LYS A 102 1.08 2.34 -3.44
N LYS A 103 1.42 3.58 -3.12
CA LYS A 103 0.82 4.39 -2.04
C LYS A 103 0.40 5.74 -2.60
N THR A 104 -0.59 6.37 -1.97
CA THR A 104 -0.97 7.74 -2.27
C THR A 104 -0.83 8.59 -1.01
N PHE A 105 -0.26 9.78 -1.18
CA PHE A 105 -0.02 10.73 -0.10
C PHE A 105 -0.66 12.08 -0.40
N LYS A 106 -1.08 12.76 0.65
CA LYS A 106 -1.46 14.16 0.64
C LYS A 106 -0.84 14.83 1.85
N ASP A 107 0.04 15.81 1.62
CA ASP A 107 0.74 16.57 2.66
C ASP A 107 1.39 15.66 3.72
N ASP A 108 2.24 14.71 3.29
CA ASP A 108 2.93 13.69 4.10
C ASP A 108 2.03 12.62 4.76
N LEU A 109 0.72 12.72 4.62
CA LEU A 109 -0.22 11.74 5.15
C LEU A 109 -0.60 10.72 4.09
N LEU A 110 -0.64 9.42 4.45
CA LEU A 110 -1.26 8.39 3.62
C LEU A 110 -2.74 8.73 3.43
N GLU A 111 -3.14 8.88 2.16
CA GLU A 111 -4.50 9.27 1.76
C GLU A 111 -4.91 8.54 0.50
N GLY A 112 -5.95 7.72 0.56
CA GLY A 112 -6.42 6.92 -0.58
C GLY A 112 -5.81 5.53 -0.65
N GLU A 113 -5.59 5.01 -1.86
CA GLU A 113 -5.19 3.62 -2.11
C GLU A 113 -3.79 3.29 -1.62
N TYR A 114 -3.68 2.08 -1.08
CA TYR A 114 -2.42 1.40 -0.80
C TYR A 114 -2.53 -0.04 -1.33
N ILE A 115 -1.65 -0.40 -2.27
CA ILE A 115 -1.64 -1.71 -2.92
C ILE A 115 -0.25 -2.32 -2.81
N ASP A 116 -0.18 -3.56 -2.34
CA ASP A 116 1.01 -4.41 -2.42
C ASP A 116 0.84 -5.44 -3.55
N TYR A 117 1.94 -5.80 -4.20
CA TYR A 117 1.97 -6.74 -5.30
C TYR A 117 2.93 -7.89 -5.04
N TYR A 118 2.64 -9.05 -5.55
CA TYR A 118 3.59 -10.14 -5.69
C TYR A 118 4.69 -9.78 -6.70
N SER A 119 5.86 -10.42 -6.59
CA SER A 119 7.01 -10.17 -7.49
C SER A 119 6.74 -10.49 -8.97
N PHE A 120 5.72 -11.27 -9.27
CA PHE A 120 5.26 -11.58 -10.62
C PHE A 120 4.12 -10.66 -11.13
N GLY A 121 3.77 -9.61 -10.36
CA GLY A 121 2.92 -8.50 -10.80
C GLY A 121 1.46 -8.56 -10.38
N GLN A 122 0.97 -9.68 -9.83
CA GLN A 122 -0.40 -9.77 -9.31
C GLN A 122 -0.56 -9.03 -7.98
N ILE A 123 -1.76 -8.56 -7.71
CA ILE A 123 -2.08 -7.87 -6.44
C ILE A 123 -2.00 -8.89 -5.29
N LEU A 124 -1.22 -8.56 -4.25
CA LEU A 124 -1.18 -9.25 -2.97
C LEU A 124 -2.24 -8.71 -2.02
N SER A 125 -2.31 -7.39 -1.87
CA SER A 125 -3.32 -6.77 -1.00
C SER A 125 -3.71 -5.38 -1.48
N LYS A 126 -4.95 -4.97 -1.14
CA LYS A 126 -5.49 -3.65 -1.42
C LYS A 126 -6.23 -3.10 -0.21
N ARG A 127 -5.94 -1.85 0.15
CA ARG A 127 -6.54 -1.14 1.28
C ARG A 127 -6.56 0.35 1.04
N SER A 128 -7.32 1.07 1.86
CA SER A 128 -7.41 2.53 1.78
C SER A 128 -7.06 3.18 3.12
N TYR A 129 -6.52 4.38 3.03
CA TYR A 129 -6.17 5.19 4.19
C TYR A 129 -6.84 6.56 4.11
N VAL A 130 -7.20 7.10 5.27
CA VAL A 130 -7.63 8.47 5.48
C VAL A 130 -6.74 9.05 6.59
N LYS A 131 -5.91 10.04 6.28
CA LYS A 131 -4.99 10.69 7.22
C LYS A 131 -4.17 9.69 8.06
N ASN A 132 -3.45 8.78 7.38
CA ASN A 132 -2.67 7.69 7.97
C ASN A 132 -3.48 6.61 8.72
N LYS A 133 -4.80 6.66 8.75
CA LYS A 133 -5.64 5.65 9.37
C LYS A 133 -6.22 4.73 8.31
N LEU A 134 -6.10 3.43 8.54
CA LEU A 134 -6.71 2.41 7.69
C LEU A 134 -8.23 2.52 7.82
N GLU A 135 -8.91 2.68 6.68
CA GLU A 135 -10.33 2.95 6.59
C GLU A 135 -10.97 2.15 5.48
N GLY A 136 -12.14 1.54 5.75
CA GLY A 136 -12.91 0.79 4.77
C GLY A 136 -12.38 -0.61 4.52
N ILE A 137 -12.61 -1.12 3.31
CA ILE A 137 -12.38 -2.52 2.96
C ILE A 137 -10.90 -2.80 2.70
N TYR A 138 -10.37 -3.79 3.42
CA TYR A 138 -9.11 -4.46 3.12
C TYR A 138 -9.39 -5.76 2.36
N LYS A 139 -8.66 -5.99 1.28
CA LYS A 139 -8.66 -7.24 0.51
C LYS A 139 -7.25 -7.81 0.43
N GLU A 140 -7.14 -9.13 0.56
CA GLU A 140 -5.91 -9.89 0.34
C GLU A 140 -6.22 -11.00 -0.69
N PHE A 141 -5.25 -11.31 -1.53
CA PHE A 141 -5.42 -12.23 -2.63
C PHE A 141 -4.38 -13.36 -2.57
N TYR A 142 -4.77 -14.54 -2.97
CA TYR A 142 -3.88 -15.66 -3.23
C TYR A 142 -2.96 -15.37 -4.43
N LYS A 143 -1.91 -16.17 -4.59
CA LYS A 143 -0.97 -16.05 -5.72
C LYS A 143 -1.62 -16.27 -7.09
N ASN A 144 -2.71 -17.02 -7.14
CA ASN A 144 -3.51 -17.23 -8.35
C ASN A 144 -4.49 -16.07 -8.65
N GLY A 145 -4.51 -15.02 -7.80
CA GLY A 145 -5.34 -13.82 -7.95
C GLY A 145 -6.74 -13.94 -7.33
N GLN A 146 -7.11 -15.09 -6.78
CA GLN A 146 -8.38 -15.27 -6.10
C GLN A 146 -8.41 -14.50 -4.76
N LEU A 147 -9.58 -14.02 -4.37
CA LEU A 147 -9.77 -13.34 -3.09
C LEU A 147 -9.53 -14.34 -1.94
N HIS A 148 -8.60 -14.01 -1.04
CA HIS A 148 -8.28 -14.77 0.16
C HIS A 148 -9.01 -14.25 1.39
N ILE A 149 -8.85 -12.94 1.67
CA ILE A 149 -9.44 -12.30 2.84
C ILE A 149 -10.14 -11.01 2.43
N ARG A 150 -11.33 -10.80 2.99
CA ARG A 150 -12.02 -9.52 2.98
C ARG A 150 -12.36 -9.13 4.42
N LYS A 151 -11.95 -7.95 4.83
CA LYS A 151 -12.24 -7.42 6.16
C LYS A 151 -12.43 -5.91 6.10
N ASN A 152 -13.05 -5.35 7.11
CA ASN A 152 -13.34 -3.93 7.15
C ASN A 152 -12.65 -3.27 8.35
N TYR A 153 -12.18 -2.04 8.14
CA TYR A 153 -11.54 -1.23 9.16
C TYR A 153 -12.24 0.11 9.31
N LYS A 154 -12.26 0.61 10.54
CA LYS A 154 -12.64 1.97 10.87
C LYS A 154 -11.58 2.54 11.81
N ASN A 155 -10.87 3.60 11.38
CA ASN A 155 -9.80 4.23 12.16
C ASN A 155 -8.73 3.23 12.67
N ASN A 156 -8.20 2.33 11.81
CA ASN A 156 -7.26 1.24 12.13
C ASN A 156 -7.84 0.07 12.94
N ILE A 157 -9.11 0.11 13.33
CA ILE A 157 -9.75 -0.92 14.16
C ILE A 157 -10.60 -1.80 13.26
N LEU A 158 -10.52 -3.14 13.42
CA LEU A 158 -11.42 -4.07 12.74
C LEU A 158 -12.85 -3.81 13.15
N GLU A 159 -13.73 -3.63 12.16
CA GLU A 159 -15.13 -3.31 12.36
C GLU A 159 -15.99 -3.95 11.27
N GLY A 160 -17.00 -4.75 11.65
CA GLY A 160 -17.89 -5.43 10.71
C GLY A 160 -17.37 -6.80 10.25
N GLU A 161 -17.65 -7.16 9.00
CA GLU A 161 -17.38 -8.50 8.46
C GLU A 161 -15.88 -8.78 8.30
N TYR A 162 -15.49 -10.00 8.67
CA TYR A 162 -14.21 -10.63 8.34
C TYR A 162 -14.52 -11.96 7.65
N ILE A 163 -14.16 -12.07 6.37
CA ILE A 163 -14.45 -13.24 5.54
C ILE A 163 -13.13 -13.80 5.02
N VAL A 164 -12.95 -15.10 5.16
CA VAL A 164 -11.87 -15.88 4.53
C VAL A 164 -12.49 -16.75 3.46
N TYR A 165 -11.83 -16.88 2.33
CA TYR A 165 -12.25 -17.68 1.19
C TYR A 165 -11.32 -18.88 1.03
N HIS A 166 -11.80 -19.96 0.43
CA HIS A 166 -10.99 -21.09 0.00
C HIS A 166 -10.15 -20.73 -1.23
N GLU A 167 -8.99 -21.34 -1.40
CA GLU A 167 -8.18 -21.28 -2.61
C GLU A 167 -8.56 -22.46 -3.52
N TYR A 168 -8.75 -22.22 -4.82
CA TYR A 168 -9.03 -23.25 -5.83
C TYR A 168 -7.99 -23.15 -6.95
N GLU A 169 -7.45 -24.29 -7.37
CA GLU A 169 -6.41 -24.31 -8.42
C GLU A 169 -6.96 -24.05 -9.83
N PHE A 170 -8.16 -24.53 -10.15
CA PHE A 170 -8.62 -24.64 -11.53
C PHE A 170 -9.95 -23.95 -11.86
N GLU A 171 -10.69 -23.41 -10.88
CA GLU A 171 -12.00 -22.80 -11.14
C GLU A 171 -12.12 -21.41 -10.48
N PRO A 172 -12.80 -20.44 -11.11
CA PRO A 172 -13.04 -19.13 -10.51
C PRO A 172 -14.19 -19.16 -9.49
N VAL A 173 -14.26 -20.22 -8.69
CA VAL A 173 -15.30 -20.36 -7.65
C VAL A 173 -14.88 -19.56 -6.44
N VAL A 174 -15.74 -18.68 -5.95
CA VAL A 174 -15.53 -17.90 -4.73
C VAL A 174 -16.35 -18.53 -3.61
N GLN A 175 -15.75 -19.49 -2.90
CA GLN A 175 -16.39 -20.14 -1.74
C GLN A 175 -15.85 -19.56 -0.43
N ILE A 176 -16.79 -19.23 0.47
CA ILE A 176 -16.44 -18.77 1.81
C ILE A 176 -15.95 -19.96 2.64
N LYS A 177 -14.74 -19.81 3.23
CA LYS A 177 -14.17 -20.73 4.22
C LYS A 177 -14.66 -20.41 5.62
N SER A 178 -14.71 -19.13 5.97
CA SER A 178 -15.25 -18.69 7.25
C SER A 178 -15.72 -17.24 7.21
N LYS A 179 -16.69 -16.95 8.07
CA LYS A 179 -17.23 -15.61 8.29
C LYS A 179 -17.35 -15.32 9.78
N LYS A 180 -16.86 -14.14 10.18
CA LYS A 180 -16.91 -13.61 11.53
C LYS A 180 -17.29 -12.13 11.49
N TYR A 181 -17.67 -11.59 12.63
CA TYR A 181 -17.91 -10.16 12.80
C TYR A 181 -17.00 -9.60 13.87
N TYR A 182 -16.57 -8.38 13.67
CA TYR A 182 -15.78 -7.62 14.62
C TYR A 182 -16.51 -6.35 15.03
N LYS A 183 -16.41 -6.01 16.29
CA LYS A 183 -16.88 -4.76 16.87
C LYS A 183 -15.77 -4.20 17.76
N ASN A 184 -15.32 -2.98 17.47
CA ASN A 184 -14.22 -2.35 18.21
C ASN A 184 -12.97 -3.25 18.33
N GLY A 185 -12.61 -3.99 17.26
CA GLY A 185 -11.43 -4.86 17.20
C GLY A 185 -11.59 -6.23 17.86
N LYS A 186 -12.71 -6.52 18.54
CA LYS A 186 -13.01 -7.82 19.13
C LYS A 186 -13.98 -8.58 18.25
N ILE A 187 -13.84 -9.93 18.22
CA ILE A 187 -14.83 -10.79 17.55
C ILE A 187 -16.13 -10.69 18.35
N GLU A 188 -17.24 -10.48 17.64
CA GLU A 188 -18.56 -10.30 18.23
C GLU A 188 -19.63 -10.97 17.35
N GLY A 189 -20.61 -11.64 17.98
CA GLY A 189 -21.73 -12.23 17.27
C GLY A 189 -21.43 -13.58 16.64
N LYS A 190 -22.24 -13.96 15.68
CA LYS A 190 -22.18 -15.28 15.03
C LYS A 190 -20.93 -15.45 14.18
N PHE A 191 -20.31 -16.63 14.28
CA PHE A 191 -19.32 -17.09 13.31
C PHE A 191 -19.78 -18.37 12.64
N VAL A 192 -19.30 -18.61 11.42
CA VAL A 192 -19.59 -19.81 10.65
C VAL A 192 -18.36 -20.21 9.83
N GLY A 193 -18.15 -21.53 9.71
CA GLY A 193 -17.13 -22.15 8.88
C GLY A 193 -17.76 -23.09 7.87
N PHE A 194 -17.15 -23.20 6.69
CA PHE A 194 -17.60 -24.03 5.58
C PHE A 194 -16.43 -24.85 5.03
N ASP A 195 -16.74 -26.02 4.50
CA ASP A 195 -15.81 -26.81 3.70
C ASP A 195 -15.66 -26.25 2.26
N GLU A 196 -14.81 -26.91 1.46
CA GLU A 196 -14.57 -26.52 0.07
C GLU A 196 -15.79 -26.68 -0.86
N ASN A 197 -16.78 -27.49 -0.46
CA ASN A 197 -18.04 -27.68 -1.19
C ASN A 197 -19.12 -26.69 -0.74
N GLY A 198 -18.82 -25.80 0.21
CA GLY A 198 -19.76 -24.84 0.78
C GLY A 198 -20.70 -25.41 1.85
N ASN A 199 -20.47 -26.67 2.32
CA ASN A 199 -21.22 -27.22 3.42
C ASN A 199 -20.78 -26.59 4.73
N LYS A 200 -21.73 -26.21 5.57
CA LYS A 200 -21.44 -25.68 6.90
C LYS A 200 -20.84 -26.77 7.77
N ILE A 201 -19.62 -26.55 8.30
CA ILE A 201 -18.90 -27.49 9.16
C ILE A 201 -18.84 -27.03 10.62
N LYS A 202 -19.02 -25.72 10.87
CA LYS A 202 -18.96 -25.17 12.24
C LYS A 202 -19.78 -23.89 12.34
N GLU A 203 -20.43 -23.66 13.47
CA GLU A 203 -20.98 -22.35 13.84
C GLU A 203 -21.02 -22.17 15.34
N GLY A 204 -21.10 -20.93 15.78
CA GLY A 204 -21.19 -20.55 17.18
C GLY A 204 -21.26 -19.05 17.35
N PHE A 205 -21.02 -18.60 18.57
CA PHE A 205 -21.17 -17.21 18.92
C PHE A 205 -19.95 -16.72 19.73
N TYR A 206 -19.56 -15.48 19.49
CA TYR A 206 -18.57 -14.75 20.29
C TYR A 206 -19.21 -13.55 20.96
N LYS A 207 -18.80 -13.29 22.20
CA LYS A 207 -19.14 -12.10 22.96
C LYS A 207 -17.86 -11.50 23.53
N GLU A 208 -17.61 -10.21 23.27
CA GLU A 208 -16.41 -9.52 23.72
C GLU A 208 -15.08 -10.23 23.39
N GLY A 209 -15.02 -10.97 22.28
CA GLY A 209 -13.84 -11.73 21.83
C GLY A 209 -13.72 -13.15 22.39
N LYS A 210 -14.65 -13.60 23.22
CA LYS A 210 -14.69 -14.93 23.85
C LYS A 210 -15.82 -15.77 23.26
N LEU A 211 -15.63 -17.10 23.16
CA LEU A 211 -16.70 -18.02 22.82
C LEU A 211 -17.78 -17.97 23.89
N GLU A 212 -19.04 -17.89 23.45
CA GLU A 212 -20.19 -17.82 24.33
C GLU A 212 -21.33 -18.67 23.79
N GLY A 213 -21.96 -19.47 24.69
CA GLY A 213 -23.06 -20.36 24.32
C GLY A 213 -22.58 -21.59 23.54
N VAL A 214 -23.42 -22.06 22.63
CA VAL A 214 -23.22 -23.33 21.94
C VAL A 214 -22.43 -23.16 20.66
N VAL A 215 -21.41 -24.02 20.50
CA VAL A 215 -20.70 -24.24 19.23
C VAL A 215 -21.10 -25.59 18.69
N PHE A 216 -21.57 -25.61 17.44
CA PHE A 216 -21.91 -26.85 16.73
C PHE A 216 -20.83 -27.16 15.69
N ASN A 217 -20.48 -28.44 15.59
CA ASN A 217 -19.72 -29.00 14.47
C ASN A 217 -20.64 -29.94 13.67
N TYR A 218 -20.46 -29.93 12.35
CA TYR A 218 -21.32 -30.66 11.40
C TYR A 218 -20.49 -31.55 10.49
N ASN A 219 -21.09 -32.65 10.03
CA ASN A 219 -20.52 -33.41 8.91
C ASN A 219 -20.94 -32.79 7.57
N LYS A 220 -20.39 -33.32 6.46
CA LYS A 220 -20.70 -32.86 5.09
C LYS A 220 -22.18 -32.97 4.67
N PHE A 221 -23.01 -33.70 5.41
CA PHE A 221 -24.45 -33.85 5.17
C PHE A 221 -25.29 -32.92 6.06
N GLY A 222 -24.65 -32.04 6.85
CA GLY A 222 -25.33 -31.12 7.76
C GLY A 222 -25.81 -31.74 9.08
N LYS A 223 -25.46 -33.03 9.36
CA LYS A 223 -25.75 -33.66 10.65
C LYS A 223 -24.80 -33.13 11.71
N VAL A 224 -25.31 -32.83 12.90
CA VAL A 224 -24.49 -32.39 14.04
C VAL A 224 -23.60 -33.55 14.49
N LEU A 225 -22.30 -33.30 14.53
CA LEU A 225 -21.27 -34.22 15.05
C LEU A 225 -20.98 -33.96 16.53
N SER A 226 -20.99 -32.69 16.93
CA SER A 226 -20.79 -32.34 18.33
C SER A 226 -21.44 -31.00 18.68
N LYS A 227 -21.78 -30.91 19.97
CA LYS A 227 -22.25 -29.71 20.65
C LYS A 227 -21.25 -29.38 21.76
N ILE A 228 -20.70 -28.18 21.77
CA ILE A 228 -19.75 -27.72 22.78
C ILE A 228 -20.31 -26.44 23.37
N VAL A 229 -20.39 -26.37 24.71
CA VAL A 229 -20.93 -25.21 25.41
C VAL A 229 -19.81 -24.42 26.04
N TYR A 230 -19.80 -23.12 25.82
CA TYR A 230 -18.85 -22.18 26.38
C TYR A 230 -19.59 -21.11 27.21
N GLU A 231 -18.97 -20.70 28.31
CA GLU A 231 -19.37 -19.55 29.11
C GLU A 231 -18.12 -18.69 29.35
N ASP A 232 -18.16 -17.44 28.95
CA ASP A 232 -17.04 -16.50 29.07
C ASP A 232 -15.69 -17.02 28.50
N GLY A 233 -15.75 -17.84 27.45
CA GLY A 233 -14.61 -18.52 26.80
C GLY A 233 -14.15 -19.82 27.46
N LEU A 234 -14.74 -20.22 28.56
CA LEU A 234 -14.44 -21.46 29.25
C LEU A 234 -15.33 -22.59 28.72
N LEU A 235 -14.73 -23.78 28.51
CA LEU A 235 -15.47 -24.99 28.15
C LEU A 235 -16.30 -25.47 29.34
N ILE A 236 -17.62 -25.55 29.17
CA ILE A 236 -18.57 -26.03 30.19
C ILE A 236 -18.96 -27.48 29.90
N GLU A 237 -19.29 -27.78 28.64
CA GLU A 237 -19.79 -29.10 28.27
C GLU A 237 -19.36 -29.45 26.84
N ALA A 238 -19.09 -30.71 26.59
CA ALA A 238 -18.86 -31.25 25.25
C ALA A 238 -19.60 -32.59 25.03
N ILE A 239 -20.47 -32.62 24.02
CA ILE A 239 -21.23 -33.80 23.62
C ILE A 239 -20.86 -34.17 22.21
N SER A 240 -20.49 -35.43 21.95
CA SER A 240 -20.28 -35.97 20.61
C SER A 240 -21.45 -36.91 20.24
N TYR A 241 -21.91 -36.79 19.00
CA TYR A 241 -22.98 -37.61 18.45
C TYR A 241 -22.36 -38.58 17.45
N GLN A 242 -22.80 -39.84 17.53
CA GLN A 242 -22.40 -40.93 16.60
C GLN A 242 -23.24 -40.90 15.31
#